data_21be0ee75c1f2fe65c99b164eaa171ce
#
_entry.id   21be0ee75c1f2fe65c99b164eaa171ce
#
_cell.length_a   1.000
_cell.length_b   1.000
_cell.length_c   1.000
_cell.angle_alpha   90.00
_cell.angle_beta   90.00
_cell.angle_gamma   90.00
#
_symmetry.space_group_name_H-M   'P 1'
#
loop_
_entity.id
_entity.type
_entity.pdbx_description
1 polymer ?
#
loop_
_entity_poly.entity_id
_entity_poly.type
_entity_poly.pdbx_seq_one_letter_code
_entity_poly.pdbx_strand_id
1 'polypeptide(L)'
;MQIQKVLNNNVVVALDENGAETVLMGRGLGFGCRPGGEVCQAKVEKRFSLHSDQLSSRFQQLVTSIPLPHFMMSERIINHAKLSLGRELSDSIYVTLPDHISGAISRYKEGIRLQNPLLWDIQQFYKDEYQVGLKANEIVL
;
A
#
# COMPACT_ATOMS: atom_id res chain seq x y z
N MET A 1 17.18 -0.87 -13.96
CA MET A 1 17.47 -0.78 -12.51
C MET A 1 18.01 -2.11 -12.00
N GLN A 2 19.02 -2.04 -11.17
CA GLN A 2 19.55 -3.23 -10.52
C GLN A 2 18.79 -3.55 -9.24
N ILE A 3 18.53 -4.83 -9.02
CA ILE A 3 17.88 -5.31 -7.82
C ILE A 3 18.85 -5.22 -6.65
N GLN A 4 18.44 -4.54 -5.58
CA GLN A 4 19.18 -4.47 -4.33
C GLN A 4 18.79 -5.59 -3.37
N LYS A 5 17.48 -5.85 -3.27
CA LYS A 5 16.90 -6.90 -2.41
C LYS A 5 15.70 -7.53 -3.10
N VAL A 6 15.48 -8.80 -2.83
CA VAL A 6 14.24 -9.50 -3.21
C VAL A 6 13.47 -9.78 -1.92
N LEU A 7 12.31 -9.16 -1.76
CA LEU A 7 11.51 -9.29 -0.54
C LEU A 7 10.61 -10.53 -0.61
N ASN A 8 10.04 -10.80 -1.76
CA ASN A 8 9.28 -12.02 -2.04
C ASN A 8 9.13 -12.19 -3.57
N ASN A 9 8.35 -13.15 -4.01
CA ASN A 9 8.17 -13.43 -5.44
C ASN A 9 7.55 -12.27 -6.23
N ASN A 10 6.94 -11.31 -5.56
CA ASN A 10 6.21 -10.22 -6.20
C ASN A 10 6.82 -8.84 -5.95
N VAL A 11 7.79 -8.74 -5.06
CA VAL A 11 8.32 -7.44 -4.61
C VAL A 11 9.84 -7.46 -4.56
N VAL A 12 10.44 -6.47 -5.18
CA VAL A 12 11.89 -6.23 -5.13
C VAL A 12 12.15 -4.79 -4.74
N VAL A 13 13.34 -4.55 -4.18
CA VAL A 13 13.84 -3.21 -3.93
C VAL A 13 14.99 -2.97 -4.89
N ALA A 14 14.93 -1.86 -5.61
CA ALA A 14 15.96 -1.44 -6.55
C ALA A 14 16.40 -0.01 -6.24
N LEU A 15 17.57 0.38 -6.74
CA LEU A 15 18.01 1.77 -6.68
C LEU A 15 17.62 2.48 -7.96
N ASP A 16 17.09 3.69 -7.83
CA ASP A 16 16.81 4.53 -8.98
C ASP A 16 18.10 5.22 -9.50
N GLU A 17 17.95 6.09 -10.50
CA GLU A 17 19.08 6.81 -11.11
C GLU A 17 19.82 7.70 -10.12
N ASN A 18 19.14 8.13 -9.06
CA ASN A 18 19.71 9.00 -8.02
C ASN A 18 20.26 8.21 -6.83
N GLY A 19 20.24 6.87 -6.90
CA GLY A 19 20.68 6.02 -5.81
C GLY A 19 19.69 5.85 -4.68
N ALA A 20 18.44 6.30 -4.85
CA ALA A 20 17.39 6.14 -3.85
C ALA A 20 16.69 4.79 -3.99
N GLU A 21 16.31 4.22 -2.84
CA GLU A 21 15.58 2.96 -2.82
C GLU A 21 14.17 3.14 -3.40
N THR A 22 13.79 2.23 -4.28
CA THR A 22 12.47 2.16 -4.88
C THR A 22 11.91 0.75 -4.69
N VAL A 23 10.70 0.65 -4.17
CA VAL A 23 10.02 -0.64 -4.02
C VAL A 23 9.18 -0.89 -5.26
N LEU A 24 9.44 -2.00 -5.93
CA LEU A 24 8.75 -2.39 -7.16
C LEU A 24 7.91 -3.63 -6.90
N MET A 25 6.66 -3.58 -7.34
CA MET A 25 5.71 -4.67 -7.17
C MET A 25 5.17 -5.11 -8.52
N GLY A 26 4.98 -6.40 -8.65
CA GLY A 26 4.38 -7.01 -9.82
C GLY A 26 4.32 -8.50 -9.67
N ARG A 27 3.33 -9.13 -10.28
CA ARG A 27 3.13 -10.57 -10.18
C ARG A 27 4.33 -11.31 -10.75
N GLY A 28 5.01 -12.08 -9.92
CA GLY A 28 6.18 -12.86 -10.30
C GLY A 28 7.44 -12.04 -10.54
N LEU A 29 7.43 -10.75 -10.23
CA LEU A 29 8.55 -9.83 -10.48
C LEU A 29 9.84 -10.29 -9.81
N GLY A 30 9.76 -10.81 -8.59
CA GLY A 30 10.92 -11.26 -7.82
C GLY A 30 11.24 -12.75 -7.99
N PHE A 31 10.41 -13.48 -8.70
CA PHE A 31 10.60 -14.92 -8.84
C PHE A 31 11.87 -15.24 -9.63
N GLY A 32 12.73 -16.06 -9.03
CA GLY A 32 13.99 -16.43 -9.65
C GLY A 32 15.04 -15.33 -9.74
N CYS A 33 14.77 -14.17 -9.14
CA CYS A 33 15.69 -13.03 -9.16
C CYS A 33 16.62 -13.03 -7.97
N ARG A 34 17.76 -12.35 -8.14
CA ARG A 34 18.82 -12.23 -7.11
C ARG A 34 19.27 -10.79 -6.99
N PRO A 35 19.80 -10.39 -5.81
CA PRO A 35 20.46 -9.09 -5.69
C PRO A 35 21.57 -8.96 -6.73
N GLY A 36 21.67 -7.77 -7.34
CA GLY A 36 22.60 -7.50 -8.43
C GLY A 36 22.07 -7.80 -9.82
N GLY A 37 20.95 -8.52 -9.94
CA GLY A 37 20.29 -8.77 -11.23
C GLY A 37 19.51 -7.56 -11.73
N GLU A 38 19.09 -7.61 -12.99
CA GLU A 38 18.28 -6.57 -13.59
C GLU A 38 16.79 -6.78 -13.31
N VAL A 39 16.08 -5.67 -13.10
CA VAL A 39 14.62 -5.68 -12.94
C VAL A 39 13.96 -5.93 -14.31
N CYS A 40 13.02 -6.87 -14.35
CA CYS A 40 12.18 -7.08 -15.54
C CYS A 40 11.09 -5.99 -15.57
N GLN A 41 11.32 -4.92 -16.33
CA GLN A 41 10.41 -3.78 -16.38
C GLN A 41 9.00 -4.16 -16.87
N ALA A 42 8.89 -5.17 -17.72
CA ALA A 42 7.59 -5.63 -18.22
C ALA A 42 6.69 -6.22 -17.12
N LYS A 43 7.27 -6.67 -16.02
CA LYS A 43 6.53 -7.23 -14.88
C LYS A 43 6.22 -6.20 -13.79
N VAL A 44 6.76 -4.99 -13.87
CA VAL A 44 6.51 -3.95 -12.87
C VAL A 44 5.10 -3.40 -13.06
N GLU A 45 4.25 -3.61 -12.06
CA GLU A 45 2.89 -3.08 -12.04
C GLU A 45 2.80 -1.81 -11.23
N LYS A 46 3.56 -1.73 -10.14
CA LYS A 46 3.54 -0.61 -9.20
C LYS A 46 4.94 -0.26 -8.75
N ARG A 47 5.13 1.04 -8.49
CA ARG A 47 6.41 1.59 -8.06
C ARG A 47 6.17 2.56 -6.89
N PHE A 48 6.92 2.36 -5.79
CA PHE A 48 6.82 3.19 -4.61
C PHE A 48 8.18 3.77 -4.25
N SER A 49 8.25 5.10 -4.23
CA SER A 49 9.43 5.84 -3.74
C SER A 49 8.98 6.65 -2.54
N LEU A 50 9.46 6.29 -1.36
CA LEU A 50 9.08 6.96 -0.12
C LEU A 50 10.18 7.94 0.30
N HIS A 51 9.77 9.10 0.80
CA HIS A 51 10.68 10.21 1.07
C HIS A 51 11.62 9.99 2.26
N SER A 52 11.27 9.09 3.18
CA SER A 52 12.14 8.81 4.33
C SER A 52 12.60 7.36 4.33
N ASP A 53 13.84 7.14 4.75
CA ASP A 53 14.38 5.79 4.89
C ASP A 53 13.60 4.97 5.92
N GLN A 54 13.10 5.63 6.97
CA GLN A 54 12.31 4.98 8.00
C GLN A 54 10.97 4.47 7.45
N LEU A 55 10.27 5.27 6.64
CA LEU A 55 9.03 4.84 5.99
C LEU A 55 9.29 3.72 4.98
N SER A 56 10.37 3.82 4.22
CA SER A 56 10.75 2.79 3.27
C SER A 56 11.02 1.47 3.97
N SER A 57 11.75 1.47 5.08
CA SER A 57 12.02 0.26 5.89
C SER A 57 10.74 -0.36 6.42
N ARG A 58 9.83 0.44 6.97
CA ARG A 58 8.55 -0.05 7.48
C ARG A 58 7.68 -0.62 6.37
N PHE A 59 7.64 0.04 5.22
CA PHE A 59 6.93 -0.43 4.05
C PHE A 59 7.45 -1.79 3.58
N GLN A 60 8.78 -1.94 3.51
CA GLN A 60 9.42 -3.20 3.13
C GLN A 60 9.08 -4.33 4.10
N GLN A 61 9.03 -4.06 5.40
CA GLN A 61 8.62 -5.05 6.41
C GLN A 61 7.16 -5.48 6.22
N LEU A 62 6.26 -4.53 5.98
CA LEU A 62 4.85 -4.82 5.76
C LEU A 62 4.61 -5.67 4.52
N VAL A 63 5.33 -5.39 3.44
CA VAL A 63 5.18 -6.09 2.15
C VAL A 63 5.45 -7.59 2.30
N THR A 64 6.31 -8.00 3.23
CA THR A 64 6.62 -9.40 3.47
C THR A 64 5.55 -10.11 4.32
N SER A 65 4.71 -9.37 5.02
CA SER A 65 3.73 -9.93 5.95
C SER A 65 2.27 -9.75 5.51
N ILE A 66 2.01 -8.86 4.55
CA ILE A 66 0.66 -8.57 4.07
C ILE A 66 0.48 -9.10 2.66
N PRO A 67 -0.64 -9.79 2.35
CA PRO A 67 -0.90 -10.28 0.99
C PRO A 67 -0.92 -9.15 -0.04
N LEU A 68 -0.37 -9.42 -1.23
CA LEU A 68 -0.32 -8.44 -2.33
C LEU A 68 -1.69 -7.83 -2.65
N PRO A 69 -2.80 -8.59 -2.71
CA PRO A 69 -4.11 -8.00 -2.97
C PRO A 69 -4.50 -6.89 -1.97
N HIS A 70 -4.06 -6.97 -0.72
CA HIS A 70 -4.36 -5.94 0.28
C HIS A 70 -3.63 -4.63 -0.04
N PHE A 71 -2.40 -4.68 -0.55
CA PHE A 71 -1.69 -3.51 -1.03
C PHE A 71 -2.36 -2.91 -2.26
N MET A 72 -2.82 -3.74 -3.18
CA MET A 72 -3.52 -3.27 -4.39
C MET A 72 -4.82 -2.56 -4.05
N MET A 73 -5.60 -3.10 -3.10
CA MET A 73 -6.80 -2.45 -2.58
C MET A 73 -6.47 -1.11 -1.93
N SER A 74 -5.43 -1.08 -1.11
CA SER A 74 -4.98 0.15 -0.43
C SER A 74 -4.63 1.24 -1.43
N GLU A 75 -3.92 0.89 -2.49
CA GLU A 75 -3.55 1.85 -3.52
C GLU A 75 -4.78 2.39 -4.27
N ARG A 76 -5.75 1.53 -4.59
CA ARG A 76 -7.01 1.98 -5.19
C ARG A 76 -7.72 2.99 -4.29
N ILE A 77 -7.76 2.74 -2.99
CA ILE A 77 -8.36 3.63 -2.01
C ILE A 77 -7.60 4.96 -1.96
N ILE A 78 -6.28 4.91 -1.88
CA ILE A 78 -5.44 6.12 -1.80
C ILE A 78 -5.61 6.97 -3.06
N ASN A 79 -5.60 6.35 -4.24
CA ASN A 79 -5.78 7.07 -5.50
C ASN A 79 -7.15 7.72 -5.58
N HIS A 80 -8.20 7.00 -5.17
CA HIS A 80 -9.54 7.55 -5.11
C HIS A 80 -9.63 8.73 -4.15
N ALA A 81 -9.00 8.62 -2.97
CA ALA A 81 -8.99 9.69 -1.98
C ALA A 81 -8.28 10.94 -2.51
N LYS A 82 -7.15 10.79 -3.17
CA LYS A 82 -6.42 11.92 -3.78
C LYS A 82 -7.26 12.65 -4.81
N LEU A 83 -7.96 11.90 -5.66
CA LEU A 83 -8.82 12.50 -6.69
C LEU A 83 -10.04 13.18 -6.08
N SER A 84 -10.70 12.55 -5.11
CA SER A 84 -11.94 13.07 -4.51
C SER A 84 -11.69 14.28 -3.62
N LEU A 85 -10.60 14.28 -2.85
CA LEU A 85 -10.26 15.37 -1.95
C LEU A 85 -9.45 16.48 -2.62
N GLY A 86 -8.89 16.20 -3.81
CA GLY A 86 -8.14 17.18 -4.59
C GLY A 86 -6.83 17.63 -3.92
N ARG A 87 -6.20 16.77 -3.11
CA ARG A 87 -4.97 17.12 -2.41
C ARG A 87 -4.06 15.92 -2.22
N GLU A 88 -2.78 16.20 -2.00
CA GLU A 88 -1.80 15.19 -1.67
C GLU A 88 -2.03 14.64 -0.26
N LEU A 89 -1.74 13.35 -0.10
CA LEU A 89 -1.80 12.68 1.19
C LEU A 89 -0.38 12.38 1.67
N SER A 90 -0.22 12.25 3.00
CA SER A 90 1.08 11.90 3.59
C SER A 90 1.55 10.53 3.09
N ASP A 91 2.84 10.39 2.82
CA ASP A 91 3.44 9.10 2.42
C ASP A 91 3.23 8.00 3.46
N SER A 92 3.07 8.37 4.74
CA SER A 92 2.82 7.39 5.80
C SER A 92 1.57 6.56 5.55
N ILE A 93 0.63 7.04 4.74
CA ILE A 93 -0.60 6.29 4.43
C ILE A 93 -0.31 4.98 3.66
N TYR A 94 0.79 4.94 2.88
CA TYR A 94 1.21 3.72 2.18
C TYR A 94 1.71 2.63 3.14
N VAL A 95 2.00 2.99 4.38
CA VAL A 95 2.36 2.06 5.46
C VAL A 95 1.15 1.76 6.33
N THR A 96 0.44 2.79 6.80
CA THR A 96 -0.62 2.65 7.79
C THR A 96 -1.90 2.06 7.23
N LEU A 97 -2.30 2.42 6.01
CA LEU A 97 -3.55 1.93 5.43
C LEU A 97 -3.53 0.45 5.08
N PRO A 98 -2.49 -0.08 4.39
CA PRO A 98 -2.43 -1.52 4.13
C PRO A 98 -2.44 -2.36 5.41
N ASP A 99 -1.74 -1.93 6.44
CA ASP A 99 -1.73 -2.61 7.75
C ASP A 99 -3.13 -2.61 8.36
N HIS A 100 -3.80 -1.46 8.34
CA HIS A 100 -5.15 -1.34 8.86
C HIS A 100 -6.15 -2.21 8.10
N ILE A 101 -6.10 -2.21 6.77
CA ILE A 101 -7.00 -3.00 5.93
C ILE A 101 -6.78 -4.50 6.16
N SER A 102 -5.52 -4.94 6.19
CA SER A 102 -5.20 -6.34 6.43
C SER A 102 -5.69 -6.80 7.80
N GLY A 103 -5.50 -5.98 8.83
CA GLY A 103 -6.02 -6.24 10.17
C GLY A 103 -7.54 -6.27 10.21
N ALA A 104 -8.21 -5.35 9.53
CA ALA A 104 -9.67 -5.30 9.46
C ALA A 104 -10.25 -6.53 8.77
N ILE A 105 -9.65 -6.97 7.67
CA ILE A 105 -10.07 -8.18 6.95
C ILE A 105 -9.92 -9.41 7.85
N SER A 106 -8.79 -9.53 8.55
CA SER A 106 -8.56 -10.63 9.48
C SER A 106 -9.61 -10.65 10.60
N ARG A 107 -9.91 -9.50 11.20
CA ARG A 107 -10.94 -9.39 12.24
C ARG A 107 -12.33 -9.74 11.70
N TYR A 108 -12.65 -9.29 10.50
CA TYR A 108 -13.93 -9.61 9.87
C TYR A 108 -14.09 -11.12 9.66
N LYS A 109 -13.04 -11.80 9.20
CA LYS A 109 -13.05 -13.26 9.01
C LYS A 109 -13.20 -14.01 10.32
N GLU A 110 -12.73 -13.43 11.43
CA GLU A 110 -12.89 -13.97 12.77
C GLU A 110 -14.26 -13.63 13.40
N GLY A 111 -15.09 -12.86 12.70
CA GLY A 111 -16.40 -12.45 13.19
C GLY A 111 -16.38 -11.24 14.10
N ILE A 112 -15.26 -10.56 14.25
CA ILE A 112 -15.14 -9.36 15.08
C ILE A 112 -15.57 -8.14 14.28
N ARG A 113 -16.53 -7.37 14.81
CA ARG A 113 -16.99 -6.12 14.22
C ARG A 113 -16.71 -4.97 15.16
N LEU A 114 -16.08 -3.91 14.63
CA LEU A 114 -15.84 -2.70 15.38
C LEU A 114 -16.93 -1.68 15.03
N GLN A 115 -17.48 -1.05 16.07
CA GLN A 115 -18.42 0.05 15.93
C GLN A 115 -17.71 1.35 16.29
N ASN A 116 -17.92 2.39 15.49
CA ASN A 116 -17.38 3.71 15.78
C ASN A 116 -18.47 4.57 16.42
N PRO A 117 -18.37 4.91 17.73
CA PRO A 117 -19.38 5.72 18.39
C PRO A 117 -19.43 7.17 17.89
N LEU A 118 -18.41 7.62 17.15
CA LEU A 118 -18.34 8.96 16.57
C LEU A 118 -18.88 9.01 15.13
N LEU A 119 -19.47 7.92 14.63
CA LEU A 119 -19.90 7.83 13.24
C LEU A 119 -20.82 8.97 12.83
N TRP A 120 -21.80 9.35 13.67
CA TRP A 120 -22.73 10.44 13.37
C TRP A 120 -21.96 11.76 13.19
N ASP A 121 -21.02 12.05 14.10
CA ASP A 121 -20.22 13.28 14.02
C ASP A 121 -19.39 13.31 12.74
N ILE A 122 -18.78 12.18 12.37
CA ILE A 122 -17.99 12.04 11.14
C ILE A 122 -18.87 12.31 9.91
N GLN A 123 -20.08 11.75 9.89
CA GLN A 123 -21.03 11.95 8.79
C GLN A 123 -21.44 13.42 8.62
N GLN A 124 -21.60 14.16 9.73
CA GLN A 124 -22.06 15.55 9.71
C GLN A 124 -20.94 16.55 9.45
N PHE A 125 -19.77 16.37 10.08
CA PHE A 125 -18.71 17.36 10.07
C PHE A 125 -17.57 17.04 9.10
N TYR A 126 -17.49 15.79 8.64
CA TYR A 126 -16.44 15.33 7.72
C TYR A 126 -17.05 14.61 6.54
N LYS A 127 -17.97 15.28 5.84
CA LYS A 127 -18.76 14.67 4.75
C LYS A 127 -17.92 14.12 3.61
N ASP A 128 -16.91 14.89 3.17
CA ASP A 128 -16.05 14.46 2.05
C ASP A 128 -15.23 13.25 2.42
N GLU A 129 -14.62 13.28 3.61
CA GLU A 129 -13.83 12.16 4.15
C GLU A 129 -14.72 10.93 4.37
N TYR A 130 -15.95 11.14 4.84
CA TYR A 130 -16.91 10.04 5.04
C TYR A 130 -17.27 9.37 3.70
N GLN A 131 -17.52 10.16 2.64
CA GLN A 131 -17.81 9.61 1.31
C GLN A 131 -16.63 8.82 0.76
N VAL A 132 -15.40 9.27 0.97
CA VAL A 132 -14.18 8.53 0.62
C VAL A 132 -14.14 7.21 1.37
N GLY A 133 -14.47 7.21 2.66
CA GLY A 133 -14.54 5.98 3.47
C GLY A 133 -15.57 4.99 2.98
N LEU A 134 -16.76 5.46 2.57
CA LEU A 134 -17.78 4.59 1.98
C LEU A 134 -17.28 3.93 0.69
N LYS A 135 -16.62 4.69 -0.17
CA LYS A 135 -16.04 4.13 -1.40
C LYS A 135 -14.93 3.13 -1.10
N ALA A 136 -14.13 3.40 -0.07
CA ALA A 136 -13.10 2.47 0.38
C ALA A 136 -13.72 1.13 0.81
N ASN A 137 -14.83 1.16 1.54
CA ASN A 137 -15.55 -0.05 1.91
C ASN A 137 -16.03 -0.83 0.69
N GLU A 138 -16.55 -0.17 -0.34
CA GLU A 138 -16.94 -0.83 -1.59
C GLU A 138 -15.76 -1.54 -2.24
N ILE A 139 -14.59 -0.91 -2.23
CA ILE A 139 -13.38 -1.49 -2.84
C ILE A 139 -12.93 -2.74 -2.08
N VAL A 140 -13.00 -2.73 -0.75
CA VAL A 140 -12.57 -3.85 0.10
C VAL A 140 -13.58 -5.00 0.05
N LEU A 141 -14.86 -4.69 0.04
CA LEU A 141 -15.93 -5.68 -0.02
C LEU A 141 -16.17 -6.13 -1.46
#